data_a1b6a9de864b6e2d62cabde036577d83
#
_entry.id   a1b6a9de864b6e2d62cabde036577d83
#
_cell.length_a   1.000
_cell.length_b   1.000
_cell.length_c   1.000
_cell.angle_alpha   90.00
_cell.angle_beta   90.00
_cell.angle_gamma   90.00
#
_symmetry.space_group_name_H-M   'P 1'
#
loop_
_entity.id
_entity.type
_entity.pdbx_description
1 polymer ?
#
loop_
_entity_poly.entity_id
_entity_poly.type
_entity_poly.pdbx_seq_one_letter_code
_entity_poly.pdbx_strand_id
1 'polypeptide(L)'
;MSDSIQKSEKSTRSGWWWIPSLYFAEGIPYIIVMFVASDMYKTLGVSNAKFAFWTSLLYLAWVVKPLWSPFIDIYSTKRKWVIGMQIILAAAFIGVALVLHTPFWFPLSLLFLWIMAFSSATHDIAADGLYMLALDGHGQAFFTGIRSTFYRVAMIVGLGLLVMLTGVILDHTGLDPLKLNIQVVPQSEIQEVVNPADIIIKPSDGIPEILVFPKDIKVPIYNHRDLNPCDSTNIYFVLSAAPENGKIVNMTFGQKKGSQDIYLASSGIFDFDNSNWNIPQKATLKVKHNLQTKASARFDAQAGDVPFAWSISIGFLGLLFIIFAFYHKLTFIRFFS
;
A
#
# COMPACT_ATOMS: atom_id res chain seq x y z
N MET A 1 -13.47 50.82 10.24
CA MET A 1 -12.43 50.33 9.32
C MET A 1 -11.24 49.73 10.05
N SER A 2 -10.74 50.33 11.14
CA SER A 2 -9.65 49.78 11.99
C SER A 2 -10.01 48.44 12.62
N ASP A 3 -11.17 48.31 13.26
CA ASP A 3 -11.62 47.09 13.95
C ASP A 3 -11.82 45.88 13.00
N SER A 4 -12.29 46.14 11.77
CA SER A 4 -12.45 45.09 10.77
C SER A 4 -11.11 44.55 10.25
N ILE A 5 -10.12 45.43 10.11
CA ILE A 5 -8.75 45.05 9.68
C ILE A 5 -8.08 44.24 10.80
N GLN A 6 -8.18 44.70 12.05
CA GLN A 6 -7.58 43.99 13.18
C GLN A 6 -8.22 42.63 13.45
N LYS A 7 -9.53 42.48 13.24
CA LYS A 7 -10.25 41.22 13.32
C LYS A 7 -9.84 40.25 12.20
N SER A 8 -9.64 40.74 10.98
CA SER A 8 -9.18 39.94 9.83
C SER A 8 -7.76 39.47 10.04
N GLU A 9 -6.83 40.32 10.52
CA GLU A 9 -5.46 39.91 10.84
C GLU A 9 -5.40 38.83 11.94
N LYS A 10 -6.22 38.97 12.98
CA LYS A 10 -6.29 37.97 14.07
C LYS A 10 -6.84 36.63 13.56
N SER A 11 -7.86 36.64 12.70
CA SER A 11 -8.42 35.47 12.05
C SER A 11 -7.37 34.73 11.20
N THR A 12 -6.64 35.49 10.38
CA THR A 12 -5.57 34.94 9.52
C THR A 12 -4.43 34.33 10.34
N ARG A 13 -3.97 35.00 11.42
CA ARG A 13 -2.93 34.46 12.30
C ARG A 13 -3.37 33.15 12.99
N SER A 14 -4.63 33.04 13.40
CA SER A 14 -5.13 31.82 14.03
C SER A 14 -5.24 30.66 13.05
N GLY A 15 -5.54 30.92 11.77
CA GLY A 15 -5.67 29.91 10.71
C GLY A 15 -4.42 29.07 10.49
N TRP A 16 -3.22 29.65 10.62
CA TRP A 16 -1.95 28.94 10.46
C TRP A 16 -1.73 27.79 11.45
N TRP A 17 -2.38 27.84 12.63
CA TRP A 17 -2.22 26.82 13.66
C TRP A 17 -3.03 25.56 13.40
N TRP A 18 -4.07 25.61 12.58
CA TRP A 18 -4.94 24.47 12.42
C TRP A 18 -5.22 24.08 10.94
N ILE A 19 -5.22 25.03 10.01
CA ILE A 19 -5.55 24.75 8.60
C ILE A 19 -4.54 23.79 7.96
N PRO A 20 -3.21 24.03 8.04
CA PRO A 20 -2.22 23.15 7.42
C PRO A 20 -2.33 21.72 7.92
N SER A 21 -2.37 21.52 9.25
CA SER A 21 -2.45 20.19 9.87
C SER A 21 -3.81 19.52 9.65
N LEU A 22 -4.90 20.29 9.60
CA LEU A 22 -6.24 19.76 9.37
C LEU A 22 -6.38 19.18 7.95
N TYR A 23 -5.97 19.93 6.93
CA TYR A 23 -6.04 19.47 5.53
C TYR A 23 -4.98 18.41 5.20
N PHE A 24 -3.86 18.41 5.89
CA PHE A 24 -2.92 17.30 5.84
C PHE A 24 -3.56 16.02 6.42
N ALA A 25 -4.19 16.10 7.58
CA ALA A 25 -4.91 14.98 8.20
C ALA A 25 -6.10 14.49 7.34
N GLU A 26 -6.74 15.37 6.57
CA GLU A 26 -7.81 15.03 5.64
C GLU A 26 -7.33 14.19 4.44
N GLY A 27 -6.16 14.53 3.87
CA GLY A 27 -5.64 13.85 2.69
C GLY A 27 -5.12 12.44 2.96
N ILE A 28 -4.59 12.15 4.16
CA ILE A 28 -3.98 10.85 4.48
C ILE A 28 -4.96 9.67 4.36
N PRO A 29 -6.14 9.64 5.00
CA PRO A 29 -7.04 8.49 4.91
C PRO A 29 -7.54 8.26 3.48
N TYR A 30 -7.78 9.34 2.74
CA TYR A 30 -8.20 9.25 1.35
C TYR A 30 -7.17 8.50 0.49
N ILE A 31 -5.90 8.90 0.55
CA ILE A 31 -4.85 8.26 -0.25
C ILE A 31 -4.60 6.82 0.18
N ILE A 32 -4.71 6.51 1.48
CA ILE A 32 -4.56 5.16 1.99
C ILE A 32 -5.66 4.25 1.46
N VAL A 33 -6.92 4.66 1.57
CA VAL A 33 -8.07 3.87 1.14
C VAL A 33 -8.09 3.69 -0.38
N MET A 34 -7.77 4.74 -1.15
CA MET A 34 -7.92 4.73 -2.60
C MET A 34 -6.75 4.07 -3.35
N PHE A 35 -5.53 4.16 -2.81
CA PHE A 35 -4.33 3.73 -3.53
C PHE A 35 -3.49 2.74 -2.73
N VAL A 36 -3.10 3.09 -1.50
CA VAL A 36 -2.17 2.27 -0.71
C VAL A 36 -2.79 0.93 -0.32
N ALA A 37 -4.10 0.88 -0.05
CA ALA A 37 -4.80 -0.37 0.22
C ALA A 37 -4.68 -1.39 -0.92
N SER A 38 -4.67 -0.91 -2.18
CA SER A 38 -4.46 -1.77 -3.34
C SER A 38 -3.05 -2.37 -3.38
N ASP A 39 -2.02 -1.56 -3.06
CA ASP A 39 -0.64 -2.04 -2.98
C ASP A 39 -0.45 -3.02 -1.81
N MET A 40 -1.05 -2.72 -0.65
CA MET A 40 -1.07 -3.61 0.50
C MET A 40 -1.69 -4.98 0.14
N TYR A 41 -2.88 -4.99 -0.43
CA TYR A 41 -3.55 -6.24 -0.80
C TYR A 41 -2.80 -7.02 -1.88
N LYS A 42 -2.19 -6.33 -2.83
CA LYS A 42 -1.37 -6.96 -3.86
C LYS A 42 -0.13 -7.64 -3.27
N THR A 43 0.56 -6.98 -2.36
CA THR A 43 1.75 -7.55 -1.69
C THR A 43 1.39 -8.67 -0.71
N LEU A 44 0.17 -8.66 -0.16
CA LEU A 44 -0.39 -9.74 0.66
C LEU A 44 -1.03 -10.87 -0.19
N GLY A 45 -0.89 -10.83 -1.51
CA GLY A 45 -1.28 -11.92 -2.40
C GLY A 45 -2.74 -11.98 -2.80
N VAL A 46 -3.50 -10.94 -2.57
CA VAL A 46 -4.88 -10.88 -3.07
C VAL A 46 -4.87 -10.67 -4.57
N SER A 47 -5.66 -11.46 -5.31
CA SER A 47 -5.75 -11.33 -6.77
C SER A 47 -6.25 -9.94 -7.19
N ASN A 48 -5.72 -9.43 -8.31
CA ASN A 48 -6.06 -8.10 -8.83
C ASN A 48 -7.57 -7.87 -8.98
N ALA A 49 -8.30 -8.86 -9.48
CA ALA A 49 -9.76 -8.76 -9.64
C ALA A 49 -10.47 -8.62 -8.29
N LYS A 50 -10.04 -9.37 -7.26
CA LYS A 50 -10.67 -9.36 -5.95
C LYS A 50 -10.45 -8.03 -5.21
N PHE A 51 -9.22 -7.54 -5.15
CA PHE A 51 -8.98 -6.28 -4.44
C PHE A 51 -9.54 -5.08 -5.22
N ALA A 52 -9.44 -5.06 -6.57
CA ALA A 52 -9.99 -3.98 -7.38
C ALA A 52 -11.51 -3.84 -7.20
N PHE A 53 -12.24 -4.96 -7.16
CA PHE A 53 -13.68 -4.95 -6.88
C PHE A 53 -14.00 -4.30 -5.53
N TRP A 54 -13.36 -4.78 -4.45
CA TRP A 54 -13.67 -4.30 -3.10
C TRP A 54 -13.19 -2.89 -2.84
N THR A 55 -12.00 -2.50 -3.33
CA THR A 55 -11.48 -1.13 -3.13
C THR A 55 -12.24 -0.09 -3.95
N SER A 56 -12.74 -0.44 -5.14
CA SER A 56 -13.56 0.49 -5.92
C SER A 56 -14.86 0.86 -5.21
N LEU A 57 -15.44 -0.06 -4.44
CA LEU A 57 -16.65 0.20 -3.66
C LEU A 57 -16.39 1.21 -2.51
N LEU A 58 -15.18 1.26 -1.96
CA LEU A 58 -14.84 2.19 -0.88
C LEU A 58 -15.01 3.66 -1.30
N TYR A 59 -14.87 3.96 -2.59
CA TYR A 59 -15.10 5.30 -3.12
C TYR A 59 -16.54 5.80 -2.91
N LEU A 60 -17.51 4.89 -2.76
CA LEU A 60 -18.90 5.25 -2.50
C LEU A 60 -19.05 6.14 -1.26
N ALA A 61 -18.18 5.99 -0.24
CA ALA A 61 -18.24 6.83 0.95
C ALA A 61 -18.14 8.33 0.62
N TRP A 62 -17.31 8.71 -0.37
CA TRP A 62 -17.20 10.11 -0.80
C TRP A 62 -18.31 10.54 -1.76
N VAL A 63 -18.83 9.63 -2.57
CA VAL A 63 -19.92 9.92 -3.50
C VAL A 63 -21.24 10.20 -2.77
N VAL A 64 -21.53 9.38 -1.74
CA VAL A 64 -22.81 9.48 -1.02
C VAL A 64 -22.75 10.42 0.21
N LYS A 65 -21.61 11.08 0.48
CA LYS A 65 -21.45 12.02 1.61
C LYS A 65 -22.52 13.12 1.71
N PRO A 66 -23.13 13.64 0.60
CA PRO A 66 -24.21 14.62 0.70
C PRO A 66 -25.46 14.11 1.45
N LEU A 67 -25.69 12.78 1.50
CA LEU A 67 -26.87 12.21 2.14
C LEU A 67 -26.84 12.37 3.67
N TRP A 68 -25.66 12.39 4.29
CA TRP A 68 -25.54 12.58 5.76
C TRP A 68 -24.89 13.91 6.16
N SER A 69 -24.46 14.73 5.22
CA SER A 69 -23.92 16.07 5.51
C SER A 69 -24.85 16.91 6.38
N PRO A 70 -26.20 16.95 6.18
CA PRO A 70 -27.11 17.73 7.05
C PRO A 70 -27.09 17.27 8.52
N PHE A 71 -26.91 15.95 8.76
CA PHE A 71 -26.88 15.44 10.13
C PHE A 71 -25.68 15.94 10.92
N ILE A 72 -24.54 16.19 10.26
CA ILE A 72 -23.33 16.72 10.89
C ILE A 72 -23.57 18.14 11.43
N ASP A 73 -24.44 18.92 10.79
CA ASP A 73 -24.81 20.26 11.24
C ASP A 73 -25.80 20.25 12.41
N ILE A 74 -26.68 19.25 12.46
CA ILE A 74 -27.76 19.15 13.44
C ILE A 74 -27.25 18.60 14.78
N TYR A 75 -26.44 17.54 14.75
CA TYR A 75 -26.14 16.77 15.97
C TYR A 75 -24.98 17.31 16.79
N SER A 76 -24.02 18.04 16.22
CA SER A 76 -22.86 18.53 16.98
C SER A 76 -22.11 19.64 16.28
N THR A 77 -21.15 20.25 17.00
CA THR A 77 -20.28 21.27 16.42
C THR A 77 -19.24 20.65 15.48
N LYS A 78 -18.86 21.38 14.41
CA LYS A 78 -17.84 20.95 13.46
C LYS A 78 -16.53 20.54 14.13
N ARG A 79 -16.12 21.25 15.20
CA ARG A 79 -14.91 20.93 16.00
C ARG A 79 -14.98 19.55 16.65
N LYS A 80 -16.13 19.17 17.22
CA LYS A 80 -16.31 17.86 17.86
C LYS A 80 -16.31 16.75 16.82
N TRP A 81 -16.90 16.99 15.65
CA TRP A 81 -16.89 16.05 14.54
C TRP A 81 -15.46 15.81 14.03
N VAL A 82 -14.65 16.86 13.80
CA VAL A 82 -13.26 16.73 13.38
C VAL A 82 -12.47 15.85 14.36
N ILE A 83 -12.51 16.16 15.66
CA ILE A 83 -11.79 15.41 16.68
C ILE A 83 -12.30 13.96 16.77
N GLY A 84 -13.62 13.78 16.77
CA GLY A 84 -14.25 12.46 16.84
C GLY A 84 -13.86 11.56 15.67
N MET A 85 -13.89 12.12 14.44
CA MET A 85 -13.48 11.35 13.26
C MET A 85 -11.98 11.03 13.26
N GLN A 86 -11.12 11.93 13.74
CA GLN A 86 -9.70 11.64 13.89
C GLN A 86 -9.43 10.50 14.87
N ILE A 87 -10.18 10.39 15.95
CA ILE A 87 -10.09 9.27 16.90
C ILE A 87 -10.56 7.97 16.24
N ILE A 88 -11.67 7.99 15.50
CA ILE A 88 -12.17 6.81 14.79
C ILE A 88 -11.17 6.39 13.69
N LEU A 89 -10.60 7.34 12.96
CA LEU A 89 -9.56 7.08 11.97
C LEU A 89 -8.32 6.45 12.61
N ALA A 90 -7.87 6.97 13.76
CA ALA A 90 -6.77 6.37 14.51
C ALA A 90 -7.06 4.92 14.89
N ALA A 91 -8.26 4.66 15.43
CA ALA A 91 -8.69 3.30 15.79
C ALA A 91 -8.79 2.39 14.55
N ALA A 92 -9.26 2.91 13.41
CA ALA A 92 -9.34 2.15 12.17
C ALA A 92 -7.95 1.80 11.61
N PHE A 93 -6.99 2.73 11.61
CA PHE A 93 -5.60 2.44 11.23
C PHE A 93 -4.96 1.38 12.12
N ILE A 94 -5.10 1.52 13.44
CA ILE A 94 -4.60 0.53 14.41
C ILE A 94 -5.32 -0.81 14.21
N GLY A 95 -6.62 -0.78 13.94
CA GLY A 95 -7.40 -1.98 13.64
C GLY A 95 -6.88 -2.73 12.42
N VAL A 96 -6.63 -2.04 11.29
CA VAL A 96 -5.98 -2.66 10.12
C VAL A 96 -4.65 -3.28 10.53
N ALA A 97 -3.78 -2.54 11.23
CA ALA A 97 -2.47 -3.03 11.64
C ALA A 97 -2.53 -4.32 12.45
N LEU A 98 -3.48 -4.41 13.39
CA LEU A 98 -3.61 -5.58 14.28
C LEU A 98 -4.20 -6.81 13.59
N VAL A 99 -5.11 -6.63 12.63
CA VAL A 99 -5.80 -7.76 12.01
C VAL A 99 -4.98 -8.45 10.91
N LEU A 100 -3.94 -7.82 10.37
CA LEU A 100 -3.13 -8.40 9.30
C LEU A 100 -2.46 -9.74 9.66
N HIS A 101 -2.28 -10.05 10.95
CA HIS A 101 -1.73 -11.32 11.44
C HIS A 101 -2.80 -12.37 11.80
N THR A 102 -4.07 -12.08 11.56
CA THR A 102 -5.16 -13.00 11.90
C THR A 102 -5.58 -13.86 10.69
N PRO A 103 -6.15 -15.05 10.90
CA PRO A 103 -6.66 -15.87 9.79
C PRO A 103 -7.75 -15.18 8.94
N PHE A 104 -8.48 -14.22 9.53
CA PHE A 104 -9.54 -13.45 8.86
C PHE A 104 -9.09 -12.05 8.45
N TRP A 105 -7.79 -11.85 8.21
CA TRP A 105 -7.21 -10.54 7.95
C TRP A 105 -7.88 -9.78 6.78
N PHE A 106 -8.23 -10.45 5.69
CA PHE A 106 -8.81 -9.79 4.52
C PHE A 106 -10.17 -9.16 4.80
N PRO A 107 -11.22 -9.89 5.28
CA PRO A 107 -12.50 -9.28 5.57
C PRO A 107 -12.43 -8.27 6.74
N LEU A 108 -11.60 -8.50 7.74
CA LEU A 108 -11.46 -7.57 8.86
C LEU A 108 -10.74 -6.28 8.45
N SER A 109 -9.65 -6.37 7.69
CA SER A 109 -8.98 -5.16 7.17
C SER A 109 -9.90 -4.36 6.24
N LEU A 110 -10.69 -5.04 5.41
CA LEU A 110 -11.69 -4.40 4.56
C LEU A 110 -12.77 -3.67 5.39
N LEU A 111 -13.24 -4.27 6.48
CA LEU A 111 -14.17 -3.63 7.42
C LEU A 111 -13.57 -2.32 7.99
N PHE A 112 -12.32 -2.36 8.45
CA PHE A 112 -11.64 -1.16 8.96
C PHE A 112 -11.42 -0.12 7.86
N LEU A 113 -11.15 -0.52 6.62
CA LEU A 113 -11.06 0.41 5.48
C LEU A 113 -12.42 1.06 5.18
N TRP A 114 -13.55 0.35 5.33
CA TRP A 114 -14.88 0.94 5.23
C TRP A 114 -15.12 1.97 6.34
N ILE A 115 -14.79 1.63 7.59
CA ILE A 115 -14.87 2.59 8.72
C ILE A 115 -14.00 3.82 8.42
N MET A 116 -12.79 3.61 7.90
CA MET A 116 -11.87 4.68 7.52
C MET A 116 -12.46 5.56 6.40
N ALA A 117 -13.04 4.98 5.35
CA ALA A 117 -13.64 5.70 4.23
C ALA A 117 -14.78 6.61 4.69
N PHE A 118 -15.75 6.08 5.47
CA PHE A 118 -16.86 6.87 5.98
C PHE A 118 -16.41 7.94 6.99
N SER A 119 -15.47 7.61 7.87
CA SER A 119 -14.92 8.57 8.84
C SER A 119 -14.12 9.68 8.13
N SER A 120 -13.37 9.36 7.08
CA SER A 120 -12.66 10.34 6.27
C SER A 120 -13.63 11.26 5.53
N ALA A 121 -14.65 10.73 4.88
CA ALA A 121 -15.67 11.53 4.21
C ALA A 121 -16.44 12.44 5.18
N THR A 122 -16.67 11.98 6.41
CA THR A 122 -17.32 12.77 7.47
C THR A 122 -16.36 13.86 8.02
N HIS A 123 -15.09 13.52 8.20
CA HIS A 123 -14.04 14.47 8.59
C HIS A 123 -13.93 15.61 7.58
N ASP A 124 -13.93 15.30 6.27
CA ASP A 124 -13.90 16.22 5.16
C ASP A 124 -15.05 17.26 5.24
N ILE A 125 -16.30 16.80 5.42
CA ILE A 125 -17.47 17.67 5.61
C ILE A 125 -17.29 18.59 6.85
N ALA A 126 -16.78 18.02 7.94
CA ALA A 126 -16.62 18.76 9.19
C ALA A 126 -15.47 19.79 9.09
N ALA A 127 -14.38 19.43 8.43
CA ALA A 127 -13.22 20.29 8.21
C ALA A 127 -13.56 21.49 7.31
N ASP A 128 -14.22 21.24 6.18
CA ASP A 128 -14.67 22.28 5.27
C ASP A 128 -15.71 23.21 5.93
N GLY A 129 -16.66 22.63 6.69
CA GLY A 129 -17.62 23.42 7.46
C GLY A 129 -16.95 24.27 8.53
N LEU A 130 -15.95 23.75 9.23
CA LEU A 130 -15.17 24.51 10.21
C LEU A 130 -14.41 25.66 9.54
N TYR A 131 -13.78 25.40 8.39
CA TYR A 131 -13.06 26.38 7.61
C TYR A 131 -13.97 27.57 7.21
N MET A 132 -15.19 27.28 6.75
CA MET A 132 -16.14 28.31 6.34
C MET A 132 -16.70 29.11 7.51
N LEU A 133 -16.89 28.49 8.67
CA LEU A 133 -17.41 29.15 9.88
C LEU A 133 -16.36 29.95 10.65
N ALA A 134 -15.12 29.52 10.62
CA ALA A 134 -14.04 30.09 11.42
C ALA A 134 -13.33 31.29 10.78
N LEU A 135 -13.43 31.44 9.45
CA LEU A 135 -12.74 32.46 8.68
C LEU A 135 -13.73 33.40 8.01
N ASP A 136 -13.35 34.69 7.94
CA ASP A 136 -14.00 35.66 7.09
C ASP A 136 -13.64 35.44 5.59
N GLY A 137 -14.29 36.16 4.66
CA GLY A 137 -14.07 35.99 3.24
C GLY A 137 -12.62 36.24 2.78
N HIS A 138 -11.92 37.16 3.45
CA HIS A 138 -10.50 37.43 3.18
C HIS A 138 -9.62 36.25 3.64
N GLY A 139 -9.83 35.75 4.86
CA GLY A 139 -9.14 34.59 5.39
C GLY A 139 -9.38 33.33 4.56
N GLN A 140 -10.63 33.09 4.12
CA GLN A 140 -10.97 31.98 3.23
C GLN A 140 -10.21 32.06 1.89
N ALA A 141 -10.20 33.24 1.27
CA ALA A 141 -9.46 33.45 0.02
C ALA A 141 -7.94 33.23 0.21
N PHE A 142 -7.38 33.76 1.31
CA PHE A 142 -5.96 33.60 1.62
C PHE A 142 -5.56 32.13 1.83
N PHE A 143 -6.32 31.34 2.58
CA PHE A 143 -5.99 29.96 2.89
C PHE A 143 -6.40 28.94 1.81
N THR A 144 -7.10 29.32 0.75
CA THR A 144 -7.54 28.40 -0.31
C THR A 144 -6.37 27.63 -0.94
N GLY A 145 -5.28 28.34 -1.29
CA GLY A 145 -4.08 27.70 -1.83
C GLY A 145 -3.35 26.85 -0.81
N ILE A 146 -3.28 27.29 0.45
CA ILE A 146 -2.59 26.61 1.54
C ILE A 146 -3.26 25.28 1.87
N ARG A 147 -4.59 25.25 2.01
CA ARG A 147 -5.32 24.00 2.27
C ARG A 147 -5.11 22.96 1.15
N SER A 148 -5.21 23.41 -0.11
CA SER A 148 -4.98 22.53 -1.26
C SER A 148 -3.55 21.99 -1.31
N THR A 149 -2.57 22.80 -0.93
CA THR A 149 -1.16 22.40 -0.86
C THR A 149 -0.95 21.33 0.18
N PHE A 150 -1.43 21.52 1.42
CA PHE A 150 -1.24 20.54 2.49
C PHE A 150 -2.00 19.24 2.26
N TYR A 151 -3.17 19.30 1.63
CA TYR A 151 -3.88 18.12 1.16
C TYR A 151 -3.02 17.31 0.14
N ARG A 152 -2.42 17.98 -0.85
CA ARG A 152 -1.54 17.33 -1.83
C ARG A 152 -0.25 16.80 -1.20
N VAL A 153 0.33 17.53 -0.26
CA VAL A 153 1.50 17.05 0.51
C VAL A 153 1.15 15.75 1.25
N ALA A 154 -0.04 15.67 1.85
CA ALA A 154 -0.52 14.43 2.48
C ALA A 154 -0.63 13.27 1.49
N MET A 155 -1.09 13.52 0.27
CA MET A 155 -1.14 12.48 -0.78
C MET A 155 0.27 11.99 -1.15
N ILE A 156 1.24 12.89 -1.31
CA ILE A 156 2.64 12.53 -1.61
C ILE A 156 3.26 11.73 -0.46
N VAL A 157 3.05 12.17 0.77
CA VAL A 157 3.55 11.50 1.98
C VAL A 157 2.91 10.12 2.14
N GLY A 158 1.59 10.02 1.99
CA GLY A 158 0.86 8.76 2.12
C GLY A 158 1.27 7.73 1.06
N LEU A 159 1.37 8.14 -0.21
CA LEU A 159 1.73 7.25 -1.29
C LEU A 159 3.23 6.94 -1.35
N GLY A 160 4.07 7.96 -1.15
CA GLY A 160 5.52 7.81 -1.29
C GLY A 160 6.20 7.32 -0.01
N LEU A 161 6.09 8.11 1.07
CA LEU A 161 6.82 7.83 2.30
C LEU A 161 6.36 6.55 3.00
N LEU A 162 5.05 6.28 3.03
CA LEU A 162 4.53 5.09 3.68
C LEU A 162 4.93 3.80 2.96
N VAL A 163 4.82 3.79 1.63
CA VAL A 163 5.25 2.63 0.82
C VAL A 163 6.76 2.42 0.92
N MET A 164 7.54 3.52 0.93
CA MET A 164 8.98 3.46 1.17
C MET A 164 9.32 2.91 2.56
N LEU A 165 8.61 3.35 3.61
CA LEU A 165 8.78 2.83 4.98
C LEU A 165 8.51 1.32 5.03
N THR A 166 7.43 0.87 4.40
CA THR A 166 7.10 -0.56 4.30
C THR A 166 8.21 -1.33 3.59
N GLY A 167 8.75 -0.79 2.49
CA GLY A 167 9.88 -1.39 1.78
C GLY A 167 11.14 -1.50 2.64
N VAL A 168 11.48 -0.45 3.37
CA VAL A 168 12.63 -0.45 4.30
C VAL A 168 12.46 -1.49 5.41
N ILE A 169 11.26 -1.62 5.98
CA ILE A 169 11.01 -2.63 7.02
C ILE A 169 11.13 -4.05 6.42
N LEU A 170 10.60 -4.27 5.21
CA LEU A 170 10.75 -5.55 4.52
C LEU A 170 12.21 -5.92 4.28
N ASP A 171 13.03 -4.97 3.82
CA ASP A 171 14.46 -5.18 3.56
C ASP A 171 15.24 -5.51 4.85
N HIS A 172 14.82 -5.00 6.01
CA HIS A 172 15.48 -5.25 7.29
C HIS A 172 14.94 -6.45 8.07
N THR A 173 13.75 -6.95 7.72
CA THR A 173 13.10 -8.07 8.42
C THR A 173 13.08 -9.35 7.60
N GLY A 174 13.53 -9.30 6.35
CA GLY A 174 13.50 -10.41 5.40
C GLY A 174 14.88 -10.93 5.03
N LEU A 175 14.87 -11.86 4.08
CA LEU A 175 16.08 -12.34 3.41
C LEU A 175 16.49 -11.35 2.32
N ASP A 176 17.76 -11.37 1.96
CA ASP A 176 18.28 -10.53 0.87
C ASP A 176 17.47 -10.73 -0.42
N PRO A 177 16.96 -9.66 -1.03
CA PRO A 177 16.12 -9.78 -2.21
C PRO A 177 16.92 -10.26 -3.41
N LEU A 178 16.44 -11.33 -4.06
CA LEU A 178 17.04 -11.86 -5.28
C LEU A 178 16.52 -11.11 -6.51
N LYS A 179 17.41 -10.40 -7.19
CA LYS A 179 17.11 -9.58 -8.38
C LYS A 179 17.36 -10.40 -9.64
N LEU A 180 16.31 -10.67 -10.40
CA LEU A 180 16.35 -11.52 -11.58
C LEU A 180 16.09 -10.71 -12.84
N ASN A 181 17.03 -10.79 -13.81
CA ASN A 181 16.86 -10.23 -15.14
C ASN A 181 16.36 -11.31 -16.08
N ILE A 182 15.11 -11.18 -16.51
CA ILE A 182 14.47 -12.14 -17.41
C ILE A 182 14.56 -11.60 -18.82
N GLN A 183 15.05 -12.43 -19.73
CA GLN A 183 15.23 -12.08 -21.13
C GLN A 183 14.31 -12.92 -22.01
N VAL A 184 13.71 -12.28 -23.00
CA VAL A 184 12.95 -12.95 -24.03
C VAL A 184 13.86 -13.18 -25.22
N VAL A 185 14.00 -14.44 -25.62
CA VAL A 185 14.92 -14.89 -26.65
C VAL A 185 14.24 -15.86 -27.61
N PRO A 186 14.76 -16.05 -28.84
CA PRO A 186 14.28 -17.12 -29.72
C PRO A 186 14.37 -18.49 -29.02
N GLN A 187 13.45 -19.40 -29.31
CA GLN A 187 13.41 -20.72 -28.68
C GLN A 187 14.71 -21.53 -28.89
N SER A 188 15.43 -21.29 -29.98
CA SER A 188 16.73 -21.92 -30.27
C SER A 188 17.87 -21.51 -29.31
N GLU A 189 17.70 -20.38 -28.61
CA GLU A 189 18.69 -19.86 -27.62
C GLU A 189 18.41 -20.37 -26.18
N ILE A 190 17.37 -21.17 -25.99
CA ILE A 190 17.05 -21.76 -24.67
C ILE A 190 17.81 -23.06 -24.52
N GLN A 191 18.74 -23.08 -23.61
CA GLN A 191 19.66 -24.21 -23.42
C GLN A 191 19.33 -25.08 -22.20
N GLU A 192 18.53 -24.58 -21.23
CA GLU A 192 18.36 -25.25 -19.96
C GLU A 192 16.88 -25.42 -19.60
N VAL A 193 16.42 -26.68 -19.59
CA VAL A 193 15.15 -27.07 -18.98
C VAL A 193 15.48 -27.80 -17.69
N VAL A 194 15.22 -27.10 -16.56
CA VAL A 194 15.50 -27.67 -15.24
C VAL A 194 14.41 -28.65 -14.84
N ASN A 195 14.84 -29.88 -14.52
CA ASN A 195 13.96 -30.86 -13.90
C ASN A 195 13.99 -30.62 -12.36
N PRO A 196 12.85 -30.33 -11.71
CA PRO A 196 12.81 -30.08 -10.28
C PRO A 196 13.36 -31.23 -9.42
N ALA A 197 13.33 -32.48 -9.92
CA ALA A 197 13.88 -33.65 -9.23
C ALA A 197 15.42 -33.64 -9.15
N ASP A 198 16.09 -32.88 -10.01
CA ASP A 198 17.55 -32.79 -10.05
C ASP A 198 18.09 -31.67 -9.15
N ILE A 199 17.18 -30.84 -8.56
CA ILE A 199 17.55 -29.77 -7.64
C ILE A 199 17.82 -30.35 -6.25
N ILE A 200 19.09 -30.62 -5.96
CA ILE A 200 19.53 -31.10 -4.65
C ILE A 200 20.24 -29.95 -3.92
N ILE A 201 19.65 -29.50 -2.81
CA ILE A 201 20.23 -28.45 -1.98
C ILE A 201 21.02 -29.09 -0.83
N LYS A 202 22.30 -28.74 -0.74
CA LYS A 202 23.10 -29.00 0.44
C LYS A 202 22.83 -27.89 1.44
N PRO A 203 22.36 -28.19 2.67
CA PRO A 203 22.12 -27.17 3.67
C PRO A 203 23.37 -26.31 3.88
N SER A 204 23.21 -24.99 3.84
CA SER A 204 24.28 -24.05 4.23
C SER A 204 24.17 -23.75 5.72
N ASP A 205 25.32 -23.57 6.38
CA ASP A 205 25.36 -23.05 7.74
C ASP A 205 25.23 -21.55 7.69
N GLY A 206 24.09 -21.00 8.10
CA GLY A 206 23.87 -19.56 8.15
C GLY A 206 22.42 -19.13 7.94
N ILE A 207 22.26 -17.82 7.65
CA ILE A 207 20.95 -17.23 7.33
C ILE A 207 20.47 -17.83 5.99
N PRO A 208 19.21 -18.27 5.90
CA PRO A 208 18.65 -18.75 4.63
C PRO A 208 18.77 -17.72 3.51
N GLU A 209 19.11 -18.18 2.32
CA GLU A 209 19.12 -17.37 1.10
C GLU A 209 18.12 -17.93 0.08
N ILE A 210 17.54 -17.05 -0.73
CA ILE A 210 16.65 -17.47 -1.81
C ILE A 210 17.49 -17.94 -2.99
N LEU A 211 17.29 -19.17 -3.40
CA LEU A 211 17.92 -19.76 -4.59
C LEU A 211 16.88 -19.93 -5.71
N VAL A 212 17.31 -19.71 -6.95
CA VAL A 212 16.48 -19.88 -8.15
C VAL A 212 17.15 -20.80 -9.16
N PHE A 213 16.33 -21.59 -9.85
CA PHE A 213 16.77 -22.47 -10.91
C PHE A 213 15.80 -22.35 -12.12
N PRO A 214 16.35 -22.18 -13.35
CA PRO A 214 17.75 -21.96 -13.68
C PRO A 214 18.24 -20.57 -13.22
N LYS A 215 19.57 -20.40 -13.12
CA LYS A 215 20.17 -19.10 -12.75
C LYS A 215 20.02 -18.05 -13.85
N ASP A 216 20.12 -18.47 -15.11
CA ASP A 216 19.91 -17.61 -16.29
C ASP A 216 18.51 -17.87 -16.85
N ILE A 217 17.61 -16.92 -16.61
CA ILE A 217 16.19 -17.09 -16.90
C ILE A 217 15.88 -16.50 -18.27
N LYS A 218 15.59 -17.38 -19.22
CA LYS A 218 15.18 -17.04 -20.57
C LYS A 218 13.78 -17.55 -20.85
N VAL A 219 12.95 -16.70 -21.48
CA VAL A 219 11.58 -17.06 -21.88
C VAL A 219 11.52 -17.07 -23.40
N PRO A 220 10.98 -18.11 -24.05
CA PRO A 220 10.92 -18.17 -25.49
C PRO A 220 9.95 -17.15 -26.08
N ILE A 221 10.32 -16.54 -27.20
CA ILE A 221 9.39 -15.81 -28.07
C ILE A 221 8.42 -16.82 -28.66
N TYR A 222 7.11 -16.57 -28.53
CA TYR A 222 6.11 -17.39 -29.15
C TYR A 222 6.19 -17.31 -30.70
N ASN A 223 6.40 -18.45 -31.35
CA ASN A 223 6.45 -18.52 -32.79
C ASN A 223 5.47 -19.58 -33.32
N HIS A 224 4.44 -19.12 -34.01
CA HIS A 224 3.42 -20.00 -34.62
C HIS A 224 3.95 -20.98 -35.65
N ARG A 225 5.17 -20.77 -36.18
CA ARG A 225 5.80 -21.63 -37.18
C ARG A 225 6.61 -22.76 -36.58
N ASP A 226 6.84 -22.76 -35.27
CA ASP A 226 7.58 -23.82 -34.61
C ASP A 226 6.70 -25.08 -34.46
N LEU A 227 7.31 -26.23 -34.56
CA LEU A 227 6.62 -27.52 -34.42
C LEU A 227 5.97 -27.69 -33.04
N ASN A 228 6.61 -27.14 -31.99
CA ASN A 228 6.11 -27.09 -30.63
C ASN A 228 6.28 -25.66 -30.10
N PRO A 229 5.35 -24.75 -30.43
CA PRO A 229 5.48 -23.35 -29.99
C PRO A 229 5.38 -23.27 -28.48
N CYS A 230 6.37 -22.64 -27.84
CA CYS A 230 6.44 -22.42 -26.40
C CYS A 230 6.42 -20.93 -26.11
N ASP A 231 5.62 -20.53 -25.16
CA ASP A 231 5.47 -19.15 -24.69
C ASP A 231 5.85 -18.99 -23.21
N SER A 232 6.38 -20.03 -22.58
CA SER A 232 6.56 -20.09 -21.14
C SER A 232 7.87 -20.74 -20.70
N THR A 233 8.33 -20.35 -19.54
CA THR A 233 9.46 -20.97 -18.83
C THR A 233 9.08 -21.17 -17.37
N ASN A 234 9.40 -22.36 -16.85
CA ASN A 234 9.26 -22.68 -15.44
C ASN A 234 10.56 -22.35 -14.71
N ILE A 235 10.42 -21.69 -13.57
CA ILE A 235 11.51 -21.42 -12.63
C ILE A 235 11.14 -22.00 -11.28
N TYR A 236 12.14 -22.37 -10.51
CA TYR A 236 11.94 -23.03 -9.23
C TYR A 236 12.71 -22.29 -8.14
N PHE A 237 12.03 -22.02 -7.04
CA PHE A 237 12.61 -21.39 -5.87
C PHE A 237 12.76 -22.40 -4.74
N VAL A 238 13.86 -22.29 -4.00
CA VAL A 238 14.16 -23.03 -2.76
C VAL A 238 14.93 -22.12 -1.84
N LEU A 239 15.05 -22.46 -0.56
CA LEU A 239 15.97 -21.81 0.36
C LEU A 239 17.29 -22.58 0.47
N SER A 240 18.38 -21.89 0.82
CA SER A 240 19.70 -22.51 1.07
C SER A 240 19.79 -23.22 2.42
N ALA A 241 18.93 -22.86 3.38
CA ALA A 241 18.86 -23.44 4.72
C ALA A 241 17.41 -23.44 5.22
N ALA A 242 17.12 -24.26 6.22
CA ALA A 242 15.83 -24.25 6.90
C ALA A 242 15.63 -22.93 7.66
N PRO A 243 14.44 -22.34 7.62
CA PRO A 243 14.10 -21.23 8.50
C PRO A 243 14.27 -21.62 9.98
N GLU A 244 14.49 -20.63 10.83
CA GLU A 244 14.49 -20.87 12.27
C GLU A 244 13.17 -21.55 12.73
N ASN A 245 13.26 -22.41 13.73
CA ASN A 245 12.13 -23.21 14.20
C ASN A 245 10.87 -22.37 14.45
N GLY A 246 9.79 -22.75 13.76
CA GLY A 246 8.48 -22.11 13.86
C GLY A 246 8.29 -20.85 13.01
N LYS A 247 9.33 -20.36 12.30
CA LYS A 247 9.20 -19.25 11.36
C LYS A 247 8.80 -19.76 9.98
N ILE A 248 7.90 -19.02 9.35
CA ILE A 248 7.53 -19.20 7.94
C ILE A 248 8.15 -18.03 7.16
N VAL A 249 8.89 -18.35 6.11
CA VAL A 249 9.43 -17.35 5.17
C VAL A 249 8.43 -17.18 4.04
N ASN A 250 7.70 -16.08 4.07
CA ASN A 250 6.80 -15.70 3.00
C ASN A 250 7.62 -14.98 1.91
N MET A 251 7.69 -15.56 0.73
CA MET A 251 8.39 -14.99 -0.42
C MET A 251 7.39 -14.52 -1.46
N THR A 252 7.58 -13.30 -1.94
CA THR A 252 6.84 -12.75 -3.08
C THR A 252 7.77 -12.63 -4.28
N PHE A 253 7.29 -13.04 -5.45
CA PHE A 253 7.99 -12.91 -6.72
C PHE A 253 7.13 -12.13 -7.71
N GLY A 254 7.67 -11.03 -8.23
CA GLY A 254 6.91 -10.17 -9.13
C GLY A 254 7.76 -9.22 -9.95
N GLN A 255 7.16 -8.72 -11.03
CA GLN A 255 7.82 -7.77 -11.91
C GLN A 255 7.95 -6.39 -11.24
N LYS A 256 9.15 -5.84 -11.29
CA LYS A 256 9.46 -4.50 -10.79
C LYS A 256 9.64 -3.49 -11.92
N LYS A 257 10.23 -3.91 -13.05
CA LYS A 257 10.57 -2.99 -14.14
C LYS A 257 10.71 -3.75 -15.47
N GLY A 258 10.53 -3.07 -16.60
CA GLY A 258 10.75 -3.63 -17.95
C GLY A 258 9.46 -3.89 -18.71
N SER A 259 9.52 -4.75 -19.75
CA SER A 259 8.40 -5.00 -20.66
C SER A 259 7.22 -5.66 -19.95
N GLN A 260 6.02 -5.11 -20.12
CA GLN A 260 4.75 -5.65 -19.63
C GLN A 260 4.25 -6.86 -20.45
N ASP A 261 5.01 -7.24 -21.50
CA ASP A 261 4.70 -8.41 -22.30
C ASP A 261 5.27 -9.70 -21.68
N ILE A 262 6.12 -9.56 -20.66
CA ILE A 262 6.61 -10.64 -19.80
C ILE A 262 5.81 -10.61 -18.52
N TYR A 263 5.11 -11.68 -18.19
CA TYR A 263 4.25 -11.73 -17.02
C TYR A 263 4.33 -13.07 -16.30
N LEU A 264 3.98 -13.03 -15.01
CA LEU A 264 3.88 -14.22 -14.18
C LEU A 264 2.50 -14.87 -14.38
N ALA A 265 2.48 -16.12 -14.82
CA ALA A 265 1.26 -16.88 -15.09
C ALA A 265 0.80 -17.73 -13.89
N SER A 266 1.65 -17.93 -12.88
CA SER A 266 1.37 -18.65 -11.65
C SER A 266 1.19 -17.68 -10.46
N SER A 267 0.91 -18.23 -9.27
CA SER A 267 1.05 -17.46 -8.04
C SER A 267 2.49 -16.95 -7.91
N GLY A 268 2.65 -15.71 -7.49
CA GLY A 268 3.95 -15.12 -7.13
C GLY A 268 4.24 -15.16 -5.64
N ILE A 269 3.52 -16.00 -4.88
CA ILE A 269 3.66 -16.10 -3.43
C ILE A 269 4.00 -17.53 -3.10
N PHE A 270 5.00 -17.68 -2.26
CA PHE A 270 5.59 -18.95 -1.84
C PHE A 270 5.85 -18.91 -0.35
N ASP A 271 5.47 -19.97 0.35
CA ASP A 271 5.68 -20.12 1.79
C ASP A 271 6.68 -21.25 2.03
N PHE A 272 7.78 -20.93 2.71
CA PHE A 272 8.81 -21.88 3.08
C PHE A 272 8.84 -22.02 4.60
N ASP A 273 8.82 -23.27 5.07
CA ASP A 273 8.95 -23.65 6.45
C ASP A 273 9.99 -24.77 6.63
N ASN A 274 10.13 -25.30 7.85
CA ASN A 274 11.08 -26.36 8.13
C ASN A 274 10.82 -27.68 7.38
N SER A 275 9.61 -27.87 6.83
CA SER A 275 9.23 -29.11 6.13
C SER A 275 9.44 -29.02 4.61
N ASN A 276 9.47 -27.80 4.05
CA ASN A 276 9.44 -27.60 2.60
C ASN A 276 10.52 -26.66 2.06
N TRP A 277 11.42 -26.12 2.87
CA TRP A 277 12.42 -25.14 2.47
C TRP A 277 13.32 -25.57 1.29
N ASN A 278 13.58 -26.86 1.16
CA ASN A 278 14.39 -27.49 0.11
C ASN A 278 13.57 -28.13 -1.00
N ILE A 279 12.24 -28.02 -0.94
CA ILE A 279 11.34 -28.54 -1.96
C ILE A 279 11.13 -27.46 -3.03
N PRO A 280 11.49 -27.70 -4.32
CA PRO A 280 11.38 -26.71 -5.37
C PRO A 280 9.94 -26.24 -5.58
N GLN A 281 9.67 -24.95 -5.33
CA GLN A 281 8.38 -24.33 -5.57
C GLN A 281 8.39 -23.62 -6.94
N LYS A 282 7.41 -23.94 -7.76
CA LYS A 282 7.37 -23.58 -9.19
C LYS A 282 6.69 -22.22 -9.43
N ALA A 283 7.35 -21.35 -10.19
CA ALA A 283 6.76 -20.20 -10.84
C ALA A 283 6.81 -20.36 -12.37
N THR A 284 5.77 -19.89 -13.06
CA THR A 284 5.70 -19.95 -14.53
C THR A 284 5.67 -18.53 -15.08
N LEU A 285 6.67 -18.21 -15.88
CA LEU A 285 6.76 -16.98 -16.64
C LEU A 285 6.23 -17.19 -18.05
N LYS A 286 5.48 -16.24 -18.58
CA LYS A 286 4.93 -16.24 -19.91
C LYS A 286 5.21 -14.94 -20.65
N VAL A 287 5.18 -15.05 -21.98
CA VAL A 287 5.28 -13.92 -22.90
C VAL A 287 3.99 -13.81 -23.72
N LYS A 288 3.55 -12.58 -23.95
CA LYS A 288 2.40 -12.33 -24.83
C LYS A 288 2.73 -12.74 -26.27
N HIS A 289 1.80 -13.38 -26.95
CA HIS A 289 1.96 -13.91 -28.30
C HIS A 289 2.24 -12.84 -29.38
N ASN A 290 1.94 -11.56 -29.09
CA ASN A 290 2.21 -10.46 -30.01
C ASN A 290 3.66 -9.93 -29.94
N LEU A 291 4.46 -10.38 -28.95
CA LEU A 291 5.85 -9.97 -28.83
C LEU A 291 6.73 -10.70 -29.84
N GLN A 292 7.29 -9.98 -30.79
CA GLN A 292 8.11 -10.50 -31.89
C GLN A 292 9.59 -10.19 -31.77
N THR A 293 9.98 -9.40 -30.77
CA THR A 293 11.34 -8.90 -30.59
C THR A 293 11.89 -9.27 -29.22
N LYS A 294 13.23 -9.26 -29.09
CA LYS A 294 13.88 -9.42 -27.80
C LYS A 294 13.39 -8.34 -26.83
N ALA A 295 13.03 -8.76 -25.64
CA ALA A 295 12.61 -7.88 -24.56
C ALA A 295 13.23 -8.35 -23.25
N SER A 296 13.23 -7.47 -22.24
CA SER A 296 13.72 -7.83 -20.92
C SER A 296 12.83 -7.22 -19.83
N ALA A 297 12.77 -7.90 -18.70
CA ALA A 297 12.11 -7.39 -17.52
C ALA A 297 12.89 -7.81 -16.27
N ARG A 298 12.85 -6.97 -15.27
CA ARG A 298 13.40 -7.27 -13.96
C ARG A 298 12.27 -7.72 -13.03
N PHE A 299 12.46 -8.87 -12.45
CA PHE A 299 11.65 -9.43 -11.39
C PHE A 299 12.48 -9.52 -10.11
N ASP A 300 11.86 -9.26 -8.99
CA ASP A 300 12.50 -9.42 -7.69
C ASP A 300 11.75 -10.51 -6.92
N ALA A 301 12.52 -11.46 -6.34
CA ALA A 301 12.04 -12.37 -5.31
C ALA A 301 12.44 -11.79 -3.97
N GLN A 302 11.46 -11.43 -3.16
CA GLN A 302 11.64 -10.79 -1.87
C GLN A 302 10.96 -11.64 -0.80
N ALA A 303 11.73 -12.05 0.19
CA ALA A 303 11.21 -12.75 1.36
C ALA A 303 11.25 -11.82 2.56
N GLY A 304 10.12 -11.70 3.26
CA GLY A 304 9.99 -10.85 4.44
C GLY A 304 8.62 -11.01 5.07
N ASP A 305 8.48 -10.54 6.29
CA ASP A 305 7.17 -10.51 6.95
C ASP A 305 6.35 -9.33 6.42
N VAL A 306 5.66 -9.56 5.29
CA VAL A 306 4.83 -8.56 4.61
C VAL A 306 3.70 -8.06 5.52
N PRO A 307 2.96 -8.93 6.24
CA PRO A 307 1.98 -8.50 7.25
C PRO A 307 2.58 -7.59 8.31
N PHE A 308 3.76 -7.94 8.85
CA PHE A 308 4.45 -7.14 9.87
C PHE A 308 4.85 -5.76 9.35
N ALA A 309 5.44 -5.69 8.16
CA ALA A 309 5.86 -4.42 7.56
C ALA A 309 4.68 -3.46 7.34
N TRP A 310 3.56 -3.97 6.83
CA TRP A 310 2.33 -3.18 6.68
C TRP A 310 1.70 -2.81 8.02
N SER A 311 1.74 -3.72 9.01
CA SER A 311 1.23 -3.43 10.35
C SER A 311 1.95 -2.26 11.01
N ILE A 312 3.28 -2.25 10.96
CA ILE A 312 4.08 -1.13 11.50
C ILE A 312 3.78 0.16 10.74
N SER A 313 3.79 0.10 9.41
CA SER A 313 3.59 1.29 8.56
C SER A 313 2.21 1.92 8.74
N ILE A 314 1.15 1.11 8.77
CA ILE A 314 -0.22 1.59 8.96
C ILE A 314 -0.45 1.96 10.43
N GLY A 315 0.11 1.20 11.39
CA GLY A 315 0.04 1.50 12.81
C GLY A 315 0.66 2.86 13.15
N PHE A 316 1.74 3.22 12.47
CA PHE A 316 2.35 4.56 12.58
C PHE A 316 1.35 5.67 12.23
N LEU A 317 0.53 5.49 11.19
CA LEU A 317 -0.52 6.45 10.87
C LEU A 317 -1.59 6.53 11.96
N GLY A 318 -1.93 5.40 12.58
CA GLY A 318 -2.84 5.40 13.74
C GLY A 318 -2.33 6.28 14.88
N LEU A 319 -1.05 6.15 15.23
CA LEU A 319 -0.41 7.02 16.23
C LEU A 319 -0.39 8.49 15.81
N LEU A 320 -0.11 8.77 14.53
CA LEU A 320 -0.15 10.13 13.98
C LEU A 320 -1.55 10.74 14.11
N PHE A 321 -2.61 9.97 13.88
CA PHE A 321 -3.99 10.46 14.03
C PHE A 321 -4.39 10.70 15.50
N ILE A 322 -3.84 9.96 16.45
CA ILE A 322 -3.99 10.26 17.89
C ILE A 322 -3.35 11.63 18.20
N ILE A 323 -2.16 11.87 17.65
CA ILE A 323 -1.45 13.15 17.82
C ILE A 323 -2.27 14.30 17.19
N PHE A 324 -2.82 14.11 15.98
CA PHE A 324 -3.68 15.12 15.36
C PHE A 324 -4.93 15.41 16.18
N ALA A 325 -5.62 14.38 16.68
CA ALA A 325 -6.81 14.56 17.50
C ALA A 325 -6.50 15.39 18.78
N PHE A 326 -5.38 15.08 19.43
CA PHE A 326 -4.94 15.80 20.61
C PHE A 326 -4.52 17.24 20.27
N TYR A 327 -3.73 17.44 19.22
CA TYR A 327 -3.29 18.75 18.74
C TYR A 327 -4.48 19.65 18.38
N HIS A 328 -5.42 19.15 17.57
CA HIS A 328 -6.59 19.91 17.16
C HIS A 328 -7.52 20.20 18.34
N LYS A 329 -7.65 19.27 19.28
CA LYS A 329 -8.42 19.53 20.52
C LYS A 329 -7.86 20.73 21.28
N LEU A 330 -6.55 20.77 21.51
CA LEU A 330 -5.89 21.89 22.21
C LEU A 330 -6.01 23.20 21.42
N THR A 331 -5.76 23.14 20.13
CA THR A 331 -5.82 24.31 19.24
C THR A 331 -7.23 24.89 19.19
N PHE A 332 -8.25 24.04 19.09
CA PHE A 332 -9.64 24.49 19.04
C PHE A 332 -10.13 25.05 20.38
N ILE A 333 -9.63 24.56 21.51
CA ILE A 333 -9.88 25.20 22.82
C ILE A 333 -9.26 26.58 22.84
N ARG A 334 -8.03 26.75 22.34
CA ARG A 334 -7.31 28.04 22.41
C ARG A 334 -7.91 29.13 21.52
N PHE A 335 -8.41 28.78 20.34
CA PHE A 335 -8.82 29.77 19.33
C PHE A 335 -10.33 29.92 19.16
N PHE A 336 -11.13 28.99 19.69
CA PHE A 336 -12.57 28.95 19.47
C PHE A 336 -13.40 28.83 20.79
N SER A 337 -12.75 28.88 21.97
CA SER A 337 -13.43 28.93 23.26
C SER A 337 -14.00 30.30 23.55
#